data_97f3b31b0bf479157b7a14ae84c5ae4b
#
_entry.id   97f3b31b0bf479157b7a14ae84c5ae4b
#
_cell.length_a   1.000
_cell.length_b   1.000
_cell.length_c   1.000
_cell.angle_alpha   90.00
_cell.angle_beta   90.00
_cell.angle_gamma   90.00
#
_symmetry.space_group_name_H-M   'P 1'
#
loop_
_entity.id
_entity.type
_entity.pdbx_description
1 polymer ?
#
loop_
_entity_poly.entity_id
_entity_poly.type
_entity_poly.pdbx_seq_one_letter_code
_entity_poly.pdbx_strand_id
1 'polypeptide(L)'
;MDITEAEDIKKRWQEYIELYKKDLHDPDNHDGVITNLEPDILKSKVKWVLGSITMNKASGSDGIPGELFQILKDDAVKVLHSICQQIWKTQQWRQDWKRSVFVPILKKGNAKECSNYLTISLISHISKVMLKILQARLQQYVNWKLADVQAGFRKGRGTRDQMASIQWITEKAREFQKNIYFCFINYAKAFDCVDHN
;
A
#
# COMPACT_ATOMS: atom_id res chain seq x y z
N MET A 1 -30.90 -14.35 6.32
CA MET A 1 -30.37 -15.63 5.82
C MET A 1 -29.10 -15.90 6.59
N ASP A 2 -29.10 -16.89 7.47
CA ASP A 2 -27.90 -17.24 8.25
C ASP A 2 -26.95 -18.02 7.36
N ILE A 3 -25.80 -17.43 7.07
CA ILE A 3 -24.76 -18.05 6.27
C ILE A 3 -23.90 -18.87 7.24
N THR A 4 -24.08 -20.17 7.23
CA THR A 4 -23.39 -21.08 8.17
C THR A 4 -22.35 -21.96 7.48
N GLU A 5 -22.40 -22.09 6.15
CA GLU A 5 -21.46 -22.92 5.41
C GLU A 5 -20.27 -22.09 4.90
N ALA A 6 -19.06 -22.65 5.03
CA ALA A 6 -17.82 -21.99 4.65
C ALA A 6 -17.78 -21.58 3.16
N GLU A 7 -18.43 -22.34 2.28
CA GLU A 7 -18.56 -22.07 0.85
C GLU A 7 -19.42 -20.82 0.58
N ASP A 8 -20.52 -20.65 1.27
CA ASP A 8 -21.39 -19.49 1.13
C ASP A 8 -20.74 -18.22 1.65
N ILE A 9 -19.98 -18.31 2.74
CA ILE A 9 -19.16 -17.21 3.25
C ILE A 9 -18.13 -16.79 2.21
N LYS A 10 -17.41 -17.76 1.61
CA LYS A 10 -16.41 -17.52 0.57
C LYS A 10 -17.02 -16.86 -0.66
N LYS A 11 -18.17 -17.37 -1.14
CA LYS A 11 -18.89 -16.81 -2.28
C LYS A 11 -19.30 -15.36 -2.04
N ARG A 12 -19.86 -15.06 -0.84
CA ARG A 12 -20.26 -13.69 -0.49
C ARG A 12 -19.08 -12.73 -0.41
N TRP A 13 -17.92 -13.19 0.06
CA TRP A 13 -16.69 -12.40 0.02
C TRP A 13 -16.19 -12.19 -1.41
N GLN A 14 -16.29 -13.17 -2.27
CA GLN A 14 -15.96 -13.02 -3.69
C GLN A 14 -16.84 -11.97 -4.37
N GLU A 15 -18.16 -12.07 -4.19
CA GLU A 15 -19.14 -11.09 -4.72
C GLU A 15 -18.85 -9.68 -4.20
N TYR A 16 -18.53 -9.55 -2.90
CA TYR A 16 -18.19 -8.26 -2.29
C TYR A 16 -16.91 -7.66 -2.86
N ILE A 17 -15.88 -8.46 -3.08
CA ILE A 17 -14.63 -8.02 -3.69
C ILE A 17 -14.81 -7.67 -5.17
N GLU A 18 -15.63 -8.43 -5.90
CA GLU A 18 -15.92 -8.18 -7.31
C GLU A 18 -16.70 -6.88 -7.55
N LEU A 19 -17.54 -6.46 -6.61
CA LEU A 19 -18.20 -5.16 -6.68
C LEU A 19 -17.20 -3.99 -6.75
N TYR A 20 -16.06 -4.10 -6.07
CA TYR A 20 -14.99 -3.10 -6.11
C TYR A 20 -14.06 -3.25 -7.32
N LYS A 21 -14.05 -4.42 -7.97
CA LYS A 21 -13.25 -4.65 -9.19
C LYS A 21 -13.96 -4.19 -10.47
N LYS A 22 -15.28 -4.07 -10.44
CA LYS A 22 -16.08 -3.71 -11.63
C LYS A 22 -15.79 -2.32 -12.17
N ASP A 23 -15.28 -1.42 -11.32
CA ASP A 23 -14.90 -0.07 -11.74
C ASP A 23 -13.42 0.02 -12.16
N LEU A 24 -12.66 -1.07 -12.07
CA LEU A 24 -11.29 -1.16 -12.53
C LEU A 24 -11.27 -1.54 -14.01
N HIS A 25 -11.41 -0.55 -14.88
CA HIS A 25 -11.00 -0.71 -16.27
C HIS A 25 -9.49 -0.97 -16.28
N ASP A 26 -9.10 -2.09 -16.88
CA ASP A 26 -7.70 -2.41 -17.15
C ASP A 26 -7.21 -1.44 -18.25
N PRO A 27 -6.31 -0.50 -17.93
CA PRO A 27 -5.75 0.36 -18.96
C PRO A 27 -4.61 -0.36 -19.65
N ASP A 28 -4.93 -1.32 -20.48
CA ASP A 28 -4.03 -1.74 -21.55
C ASP A 28 -3.88 -0.60 -22.54
N ASN A 29 -2.72 -0.05 -22.61
CA ASN A 29 -2.15 0.91 -23.54
C ASN A 29 -1.84 2.30 -22.96
N HIS A 30 -0.84 2.35 -22.12
CA HIS A 30 0.05 3.50 -22.18
C HIS A 30 1.29 3.10 -23.00
N ASP A 31 1.32 3.46 -24.27
CA ASP A 31 2.54 3.74 -25.01
C ASP A 31 3.27 4.90 -24.34
N GLY A 32 3.66 4.68 -23.08
CA GLY A 32 4.51 5.58 -22.33
C GLY A 32 5.88 5.56 -22.97
N VAL A 33 6.27 6.65 -23.57
CA VAL A 33 7.66 6.91 -23.94
C VAL A 33 8.52 6.62 -22.72
N ILE A 34 9.18 5.45 -22.73
CA ILE A 34 10.14 5.06 -21.72
C ILE A 34 11.32 6.00 -21.87
N THR A 35 11.34 7.05 -21.08
CA THR A 35 12.57 7.84 -20.95
C THR A 35 13.57 6.99 -20.17
N ASN A 36 14.65 6.62 -20.79
CA ASN A 36 15.80 5.87 -20.22
C ASN A 36 16.52 6.63 -19.08
N LEU A 37 15.80 7.40 -18.27
CA LEU A 37 16.35 8.33 -17.28
C LEU A 37 16.49 7.71 -15.88
N GLU A 38 15.90 6.55 -15.65
CA GLU A 38 15.98 5.92 -14.33
C GLU A 38 17.08 4.86 -14.29
N PRO A 39 18.01 4.98 -13.32
CA PRO A 39 19.13 4.05 -13.22
C PRO A 39 18.68 2.63 -12.89
N ASP A 40 19.45 1.65 -13.31
CA ASP A 40 19.26 0.24 -12.98
C ASP A 40 19.11 0.02 -11.46
N ILE A 41 18.45 -1.06 -11.10
CA ILE A 41 18.31 -1.45 -9.69
C ILE A 41 19.66 -1.93 -9.18
N LEU A 42 20.21 -1.26 -8.18
CA LEU A 42 21.49 -1.61 -7.57
C LEU A 42 21.33 -2.76 -6.56
N LYS A 43 22.30 -3.65 -6.54
CA LYS A 43 22.39 -4.75 -5.57
C LYS A 43 22.39 -4.27 -4.11
N SER A 44 23.00 -3.11 -3.84
CA SER A 44 23.01 -2.47 -2.54
C SER A 44 21.59 -2.06 -2.08
N LYS A 45 20.73 -1.64 -3.01
CA LYS A 45 19.33 -1.31 -2.70
C LYS A 45 18.53 -2.55 -2.32
N VAL A 46 18.72 -3.67 -3.02
CA VAL A 46 18.11 -4.95 -2.66
C VAL A 46 18.56 -5.39 -1.27
N LYS A 47 19.87 -5.33 -1.00
CA LYS A 47 20.43 -5.66 0.32
C LYS A 47 19.85 -4.78 1.44
N TRP A 48 19.73 -3.48 1.20
CA TRP A 48 19.13 -2.54 2.15
C TRP A 48 17.66 -2.88 2.44
N VAL A 49 16.86 -3.19 1.41
CA VAL A 49 15.45 -3.57 1.59
C VAL A 49 15.33 -4.87 2.36
N LEU A 50 16.13 -5.89 2.02
CA LEU A 50 16.12 -7.17 2.73
C LEU A 50 16.43 -7.01 4.22
N GLY A 51 17.39 -6.15 4.57
CA GLY A 51 17.70 -5.82 5.96
C GLY A 51 16.57 -5.10 6.72
N SER A 52 15.59 -4.57 5.99
CA SER A 52 14.43 -3.85 6.55
C SER A 52 13.15 -4.71 6.65
N ILE A 53 13.19 -5.95 6.18
CA ILE A 53 12.05 -6.89 6.31
C ILE A 53 11.90 -7.27 7.77
N THR A 54 10.72 -7.04 8.31
CA THR A 54 10.37 -7.42 9.68
C THR A 54 10.03 -8.90 9.76
N MET A 55 10.51 -9.54 10.82
CA MET A 55 10.26 -10.96 11.13
C MET A 55 8.82 -11.19 11.62
N ASN A 56 8.43 -12.46 11.64
CA ASN A 56 7.13 -12.89 12.16
C ASN A 56 5.94 -12.22 11.46
N LYS A 57 6.05 -12.03 10.14
CA LYS A 57 4.97 -11.52 9.30
C LYS A 57 4.42 -12.64 8.42
N ALA A 58 3.10 -12.65 8.26
CA ALA A 58 2.43 -13.60 7.39
C ALA A 58 2.99 -13.55 5.96
N SER A 59 3.21 -14.72 5.38
CA SER A 59 3.58 -14.89 3.98
C SER A 59 2.44 -14.48 3.04
N GLY A 60 2.78 -14.18 1.80
CA GLY A 60 1.79 -13.99 0.73
C GLY A 60 1.28 -15.31 0.17
N SER A 61 0.72 -15.26 -1.04
CA SER A 61 0.19 -16.43 -1.76
C SER A 61 1.25 -17.48 -2.11
N ASP A 62 2.53 -17.12 -2.11
CA ASP A 62 3.67 -17.98 -2.36
C ASP A 62 4.09 -18.84 -1.16
N GLY A 63 3.55 -18.56 0.02
CA GLY A 63 3.89 -19.26 1.25
C GLY A 63 5.32 -19.04 1.75
N ILE A 64 6.11 -18.15 1.12
CA ILE A 64 7.51 -17.93 1.47
C ILE A 64 7.62 -16.99 2.67
N PRO A 65 8.13 -17.44 3.81
CA PRO A 65 8.30 -16.58 4.98
C PRO A 65 9.48 -15.62 4.81
N GLY A 66 9.36 -14.43 5.43
CA GLY A 66 10.41 -13.41 5.37
C GLY A 66 11.74 -13.87 5.96
N GLU A 67 11.70 -14.79 6.92
CA GLU A 67 12.84 -15.39 7.61
C GLU A 67 13.80 -16.11 6.65
N LEU A 68 13.27 -16.70 5.58
CA LEU A 68 14.07 -17.40 4.59
C LEU A 68 15.14 -16.50 3.98
N PHE A 69 14.81 -15.23 3.73
CA PHE A 69 15.77 -14.27 3.14
C PHE A 69 16.92 -13.91 4.08
N GLN A 70 16.70 -14.00 5.38
CA GLN A 70 17.77 -13.78 6.36
C GLN A 70 18.70 -14.98 6.46
N ILE A 71 18.18 -16.20 6.27
CA ILE A 71 18.98 -17.43 6.24
C ILE A 71 19.87 -17.43 4.98
N LEU A 72 19.31 -17.10 3.82
CA LEU A 72 20.00 -17.13 2.53
C LEU A 72 20.95 -15.95 2.31
N LYS A 73 20.85 -14.88 3.11
CA LYS A 73 21.77 -13.71 3.11
C LYS A 73 22.15 -13.21 1.69
N ASP A 74 23.42 -13.33 1.34
CA ASP A 74 23.96 -12.79 0.07
C ASP A 74 23.45 -13.55 -1.16
N ASP A 75 23.06 -14.80 -1.04
CA ASP A 75 22.48 -15.55 -2.16
C ASP A 75 21.05 -15.09 -2.44
N ALA A 76 20.26 -14.80 -1.41
CA ALA A 76 18.97 -14.13 -1.60
C ALA A 76 19.15 -12.78 -2.33
N VAL A 77 20.15 -12.00 -1.95
CA VAL A 77 20.44 -10.70 -2.61
C VAL A 77 20.74 -10.89 -4.09
N LYS A 78 21.55 -11.89 -4.47
CA LYS A 78 21.91 -12.16 -5.88
C LYS A 78 20.67 -12.51 -6.71
N VAL A 79 19.87 -13.47 -6.22
CA VAL A 79 18.66 -13.94 -6.92
C VAL A 79 17.63 -12.82 -7.04
N LEU A 80 17.31 -12.12 -5.95
CA LEU A 80 16.33 -11.06 -5.96
C LEU A 80 16.77 -9.86 -6.80
N HIS A 81 18.06 -9.54 -6.80
CA HIS A 81 18.59 -8.49 -7.66
C HIS A 81 18.39 -8.83 -9.15
N SER A 82 18.67 -10.08 -9.56
CA SER A 82 18.43 -10.53 -10.93
C SER A 82 16.95 -10.42 -11.32
N ILE A 83 16.06 -10.86 -10.43
CA ILE A 83 14.61 -10.80 -10.67
C ILE A 83 14.14 -9.34 -10.76
N CYS A 84 14.55 -8.49 -9.83
CA CYS A 84 14.18 -7.08 -9.82
C CYS A 84 14.70 -6.35 -11.07
N GLN A 85 15.93 -6.64 -11.53
CA GLN A 85 16.47 -6.08 -12.76
C GLN A 85 15.70 -6.55 -13.99
N GLN A 86 15.33 -7.83 -14.05
CA GLN A 86 14.51 -8.35 -15.15
C GLN A 86 13.18 -7.62 -15.23
N ILE A 87 12.47 -7.49 -14.09
CA ILE A 87 11.19 -6.77 -14.04
C ILE A 87 11.38 -5.31 -14.44
N TRP A 88 12.46 -4.65 -13.97
CA TRP A 88 12.75 -3.28 -14.30
C TRP A 88 12.97 -3.06 -15.80
N LYS A 89 13.70 -3.97 -16.45
CA LYS A 89 14.00 -3.89 -17.89
C LYS A 89 12.82 -4.26 -18.78
N THR A 90 12.06 -5.27 -18.38
CA THR A 90 10.94 -5.77 -19.18
C THR A 90 9.62 -5.07 -18.87
N GLN A 91 9.54 -4.37 -17.72
CA GLN A 91 8.32 -3.78 -17.17
C GLN A 91 7.18 -4.80 -16.96
N GLN A 92 7.50 -6.08 -16.96
CA GLN A 92 6.55 -7.15 -16.80
C GLN A 92 6.61 -7.73 -15.38
N TRP A 93 5.53 -7.55 -14.65
CA TRP A 93 5.35 -8.20 -13.37
C TRP A 93 4.99 -9.68 -13.53
N ARG A 94 5.55 -10.52 -12.68
CA ARG A 94 5.17 -11.94 -12.62
C ARG A 94 3.70 -12.04 -12.19
N GLN A 95 2.96 -12.97 -12.83
CA GLN A 95 1.54 -13.18 -12.52
C GLN A 95 1.31 -13.57 -11.04
N ASP A 96 2.24 -14.33 -10.46
CA ASP A 96 2.17 -14.72 -9.05
C ASP A 96 2.24 -13.50 -8.10
N TRP A 97 2.91 -12.42 -8.51
CA TRP A 97 3.06 -11.21 -7.71
C TRP A 97 1.88 -10.25 -7.82
N LYS A 98 1.06 -10.44 -8.86
CA LYS A 98 -0.21 -9.72 -9.01
C LYS A 98 -1.32 -10.28 -8.13
N ARG A 99 -1.09 -11.44 -7.48
CA ARG A 99 -2.04 -12.08 -6.59
C ARG A 99 -1.76 -11.73 -5.13
N SER A 100 -2.82 -11.45 -4.39
CA SER A 100 -2.77 -11.22 -2.96
C SER A 100 -3.78 -12.11 -2.24
N VAL A 101 -3.48 -12.42 -0.98
CA VAL A 101 -4.42 -13.09 -0.09
C VAL A 101 -5.11 -12.02 0.74
N PHE A 102 -6.43 -11.93 0.65
CA PHE A 102 -7.21 -10.98 1.44
C PHE A 102 -7.61 -11.59 2.77
N VAL A 103 -7.26 -10.90 3.84
CA VAL A 103 -7.65 -11.26 5.21
C VAL A 103 -8.64 -10.23 5.72
N PRO A 104 -9.91 -10.59 5.93
CA PRO A 104 -10.89 -9.68 6.49
C PRO A 104 -10.72 -9.54 8.00
N ILE A 105 -10.62 -8.31 8.50
CA ILE A 105 -10.54 -7.98 9.91
C ILE A 105 -11.78 -7.20 10.31
N LEU A 106 -12.54 -7.73 11.25
CA LEU A 106 -13.72 -7.01 11.78
C LEU A 106 -13.27 -5.74 12.51
N LYS A 107 -13.78 -4.59 12.08
CA LYS A 107 -13.54 -3.31 12.76
C LYS A 107 -14.47 -3.13 13.94
N LYS A 108 -15.75 -3.17 13.69
CA LYS A 108 -16.85 -3.04 14.66
C LYS A 108 -18.17 -3.36 13.97
N GLY A 109 -19.21 -3.61 14.75
CA GLY A 109 -20.56 -3.84 14.23
C GLY A 109 -20.88 -5.32 14.05
N ASN A 110 -21.87 -5.60 13.21
CA ASN A 110 -22.35 -6.94 12.97
C ASN A 110 -21.35 -7.73 12.10
N ALA A 111 -20.87 -8.87 12.60
CA ALA A 111 -19.94 -9.75 11.89
C ALA A 111 -20.55 -10.41 10.63
N LYS A 112 -21.85 -10.35 10.46
CA LYS A 112 -22.56 -10.86 9.26
C LYS A 112 -22.46 -9.91 8.05
N GLU A 113 -22.00 -8.68 8.26
CA GLU A 113 -21.90 -7.65 7.22
C GLU A 113 -20.48 -7.44 6.75
N CYS A 114 -20.19 -7.72 5.47
CA CYS A 114 -18.87 -7.52 4.88
C CYS A 114 -18.38 -6.06 4.93
N SER A 115 -19.29 -5.09 4.93
CA SER A 115 -18.98 -3.66 5.08
C SER A 115 -18.29 -3.30 6.38
N ASN A 116 -18.49 -4.10 7.44
CA ASN A 116 -17.88 -3.90 8.76
C ASN A 116 -16.44 -4.42 8.86
N TYR A 117 -15.93 -5.00 7.80
CA TYR A 117 -14.57 -5.52 7.76
C TYR A 117 -13.62 -4.58 7.02
N LEU A 118 -12.37 -4.57 7.49
CA LEU A 118 -11.23 -4.04 6.77
C LEU A 118 -10.50 -5.22 6.14
N THR A 119 -10.31 -5.19 4.83
CA THR A 119 -9.50 -6.19 4.14
C THR A 119 -8.02 -5.82 4.20
N ILE A 120 -7.19 -6.74 4.67
CA ILE A 120 -5.73 -6.63 4.58
C ILE A 120 -5.27 -7.51 3.44
N SER A 121 -4.49 -6.95 2.54
CA SER A 121 -3.89 -7.66 1.41
C SER A 121 -2.50 -8.18 1.78
N LEU A 122 -2.33 -9.49 1.79
CA LEU A 122 -1.04 -10.14 1.98
C LEU A 122 -0.42 -10.45 0.61
N ILE A 123 0.65 -9.76 0.29
CA ILE A 123 1.45 -9.97 -0.92
C ILE A 123 2.75 -10.68 -0.59
N SER A 124 3.39 -11.32 -1.59
CA SER A 124 4.66 -12.01 -1.41
C SER A 124 5.74 -11.08 -0.84
N HIS A 125 6.63 -11.62 -0.02
CA HIS A 125 7.77 -10.85 0.50
C HIS A 125 8.71 -10.41 -0.62
N ILE A 126 8.81 -11.19 -1.69
CA ILE A 126 9.64 -10.86 -2.86
C ILE A 126 9.07 -9.64 -3.60
N SER A 127 7.74 -9.61 -3.83
CA SER A 127 7.13 -8.43 -4.45
C SER A 127 7.25 -7.18 -3.57
N LYS A 128 7.18 -7.34 -2.23
CA LYS A 128 7.44 -6.23 -1.29
C LYS A 128 8.85 -5.63 -1.45
N VAL A 129 9.86 -6.45 -1.78
CA VAL A 129 11.22 -5.94 -2.03
C VAL A 129 11.21 -4.96 -3.21
N MET A 130 10.63 -5.36 -4.34
CA MET A 130 10.54 -4.49 -5.51
C MET A 130 9.72 -3.23 -5.23
N LEU A 131 8.54 -3.39 -4.61
CA LEU A 131 7.68 -2.25 -4.25
C LEU A 131 8.38 -1.27 -3.32
N LYS A 132 9.20 -1.74 -2.38
CA LYS A 132 9.93 -0.86 -1.47
C LYS A 132 11.07 -0.10 -2.17
N ILE A 133 11.70 -0.71 -3.17
CA ILE A 133 12.67 -0.02 -4.03
C ILE A 133 11.98 1.09 -4.82
N LEU A 134 10.82 0.79 -5.44
CA LEU A 134 10.03 1.77 -6.16
C LEU A 134 9.52 2.88 -5.24
N GLN A 135 9.00 2.51 -4.08
CA GLN A 135 8.58 3.49 -3.07
C GLN A 135 9.70 4.46 -2.71
N ALA A 136 10.93 3.96 -2.48
CA ALA A 136 12.07 4.80 -2.13
C ALA A 136 12.45 5.78 -3.27
N ARG A 137 12.30 5.36 -4.53
CA ARG A 137 12.49 6.24 -5.71
C ARG A 137 11.42 7.30 -5.81
N LEU A 138 10.15 6.87 -5.74
CA LEU A 138 9.00 7.77 -5.84
C LEU A 138 8.94 8.74 -4.66
N GLN A 139 9.37 8.35 -3.46
CA GLN A 139 9.31 9.18 -2.26
C GLN A 139 10.07 10.51 -2.46
N GLN A 140 11.20 10.49 -3.12
CA GLN A 140 11.97 11.71 -3.39
C GLN A 140 11.20 12.66 -4.30
N TYR A 141 10.58 12.12 -5.34
CA TYR A 141 9.79 12.89 -6.30
C TYR A 141 8.47 13.40 -5.68
N VAL A 142 7.75 12.52 -4.99
CA VAL A 142 6.46 12.84 -4.37
C VAL A 142 6.62 13.91 -3.28
N ASN A 143 7.67 13.81 -2.44
CA ASN A 143 7.90 14.80 -1.39
C ASN A 143 8.07 16.22 -1.93
N TRP A 144 8.61 16.35 -3.12
CA TRP A 144 8.76 17.65 -3.77
C TRP A 144 7.45 18.19 -4.39
N LYS A 145 6.54 17.29 -4.79
CA LYS A 145 5.25 17.64 -5.39
C LYS A 145 4.13 17.84 -4.38
N LEU A 146 4.25 17.26 -3.19
CA LEU A 146 3.21 17.39 -2.16
C LEU A 146 3.15 18.81 -1.60
N ALA A 147 1.93 19.32 -1.49
CA ALA A 147 1.69 20.61 -0.85
C ALA A 147 2.16 20.59 0.62
N ASP A 148 2.61 21.73 1.14
CA ASP A 148 3.12 21.84 2.51
C ASP A 148 2.08 21.54 3.58
N VAL A 149 0.81 21.73 3.27
CA VAL A 149 -0.31 21.39 4.16
C VAL A 149 -0.55 19.88 4.29
N GLN A 150 -0.03 19.08 3.35
CA GLN A 150 -0.15 17.62 3.40
C GLN A 150 0.71 17.06 4.52
N ALA A 151 0.09 16.54 5.57
CA ALA A 151 0.80 15.90 6.68
C ALA A 151 0.76 14.37 6.63
N GLY A 152 -0.31 13.79 6.11
CA GLY A 152 -0.46 12.35 6.02
C GLY A 152 0.63 11.69 5.17
N PHE A 153 1.20 10.59 5.68
CA PHE A 153 2.25 9.79 5.02
C PHE A 153 3.56 10.54 4.71
N ARG A 154 3.78 11.71 5.31
CA ARG A 154 5.04 12.46 5.20
C ARG A 154 5.95 12.22 6.39
N LYS A 155 7.23 11.96 6.13
CA LYS A 155 8.26 11.84 7.17
C LYS A 155 8.42 13.18 7.91
N GLY A 156 8.47 13.12 9.24
CA GLY A 156 8.63 14.32 10.09
C GLY A 156 7.35 15.13 10.28
N ARG A 157 6.19 14.67 9.81
CA ARG A 157 4.88 15.27 10.06
C ARG A 157 4.06 14.33 10.93
N GLY A 158 3.63 14.78 12.09
CA GLY A 158 2.88 13.97 13.05
C GLY A 158 1.47 14.50 13.31
N THR A 159 0.63 13.67 13.90
CA THR A 159 -0.72 14.07 14.31
C THR A 159 -0.68 15.21 15.33
N ARG A 160 0.34 15.23 16.22
CA ARG A 160 0.51 16.30 17.21
C ARG A 160 0.71 17.66 16.55
N ASP A 161 1.49 17.75 15.48
CA ASP A 161 1.73 18.98 14.76
C ASP A 161 0.43 19.52 14.15
N GLN A 162 -0.40 18.62 13.60
CA GLN A 162 -1.70 19.00 13.04
C GLN A 162 -2.69 19.45 14.12
N MET A 163 -2.70 18.81 15.28
CA MET A 163 -3.52 19.24 16.41
C MET A 163 -3.08 20.61 16.90
N ALA A 164 -1.77 20.86 17.03
CA ALA A 164 -1.23 22.14 17.42
C ALA A 164 -1.58 23.25 16.41
N SER A 165 -1.56 22.94 15.12
CA SER A 165 -1.96 23.89 14.06
C SER A 165 -3.44 24.28 14.17
N ILE A 166 -4.33 23.32 14.41
CA ILE A 166 -5.76 23.60 14.61
C ILE A 166 -5.98 24.42 15.89
N GLN A 167 -5.29 24.07 16.96
CA GLN A 167 -5.37 24.82 18.22
C GLN A 167 -4.91 26.26 18.03
N TRP A 168 -3.78 26.47 17.37
CA TRP A 168 -3.25 27.79 17.07
C TRP A 168 -4.22 28.63 16.21
N ILE A 169 -4.82 28.04 15.17
CA ILE A 169 -5.85 28.71 14.34
C ILE A 169 -7.04 29.12 15.21
N THR A 170 -7.48 28.23 16.11
CA THR A 170 -8.61 28.51 17.00
C THR A 170 -8.32 29.64 17.97
N GLU A 171 -7.12 29.67 18.54
CA GLU A 171 -6.67 30.74 19.46
C GLU A 171 -6.60 32.09 18.72
N LYS A 172 -6.03 32.11 17.52
CA LYS A 172 -5.98 33.30 16.69
C LYS A 172 -7.36 33.82 16.29
N ALA A 173 -8.28 32.92 15.95
CA ALA A 173 -9.65 33.32 15.63
C ALA A 173 -10.35 33.97 16.84
N ARG A 174 -10.11 33.49 18.06
CA ARG A 174 -10.61 34.09 19.30
C ARG A 174 -10.00 35.47 19.55
N GLU A 175 -8.68 35.62 19.39
CA GLU A 175 -7.96 36.88 19.54
C GLU A 175 -8.54 37.93 18.62
N PHE A 176 -8.84 37.59 17.37
CA PHE A 176 -9.40 38.50 16.38
C PHE A 176 -10.93 38.54 16.33
N GLN A 177 -11.61 37.86 17.26
CA GLN A 177 -13.08 37.73 17.31
C GLN A 177 -13.70 37.29 15.98
N LYS A 178 -13.03 36.37 15.27
CA LYS A 178 -13.48 35.81 14.00
C LYS A 178 -14.09 34.44 14.21
N ASN A 179 -15.26 34.22 13.60
CA ASN A 179 -15.85 32.90 13.55
C ASN A 179 -15.09 32.02 12.57
N ILE A 180 -14.76 30.77 12.98
CA ILE A 180 -14.21 29.75 12.10
C ILE A 180 -15.11 28.52 12.15
N TYR A 181 -15.16 27.82 11.02
CA TYR A 181 -15.94 26.61 10.85
C TYR A 181 -15.00 25.50 10.38
N PHE A 182 -15.05 24.34 11.05
CA PHE A 182 -14.26 23.18 10.65
C PHE A 182 -15.18 22.13 10.02
N CYS A 183 -14.75 21.57 8.91
CA CYS A 183 -15.35 20.42 8.29
C CYS A 183 -14.33 19.26 8.26
N PHE A 184 -14.68 18.13 8.89
CA PHE A 184 -13.83 16.94 8.91
C PHE A 184 -14.43 15.89 7.98
N ILE A 185 -13.67 15.49 6.97
CA ILE A 185 -14.07 14.48 5.99
C ILE A 185 -13.28 13.20 6.24
N ASN A 186 -13.98 12.12 6.53
CA ASN A 186 -13.38 10.80 6.75
C ASN A 186 -13.93 9.80 5.74
N TYR A 187 -13.08 9.33 4.85
CA TYR A 187 -13.44 8.30 3.87
C TYR A 187 -13.52 6.93 4.52
N ALA A 188 -14.58 6.21 4.27
CA ALA A 188 -14.81 4.87 4.87
C ALA A 188 -13.80 3.83 4.35
N LYS A 189 -13.45 3.89 3.06
CA LYS A 189 -12.57 2.95 2.35
C LYS A 189 -11.77 3.68 1.27
N ALA A 190 -10.91 4.63 1.69
CA ALA A 190 -10.20 5.51 0.76
C ALA A 190 -9.34 4.76 -0.27
N PHE A 191 -8.67 3.67 0.13
CA PHE A 191 -7.82 2.88 -0.77
C PHE A 191 -8.61 1.98 -1.71
N ASP A 192 -9.84 1.61 -1.35
CA ASP A 192 -10.69 0.78 -2.22
C ASP A 192 -11.36 1.63 -3.32
N CYS A 193 -11.32 2.96 -3.20
CA CYS A 193 -11.92 3.92 -4.14
C CYS A 193 -10.88 4.63 -5.03
N VAL A 194 -9.63 4.17 -5.04
CA VAL A 194 -8.59 4.74 -5.91
C VAL A 194 -8.81 4.28 -7.34
N ASP A 195 -8.94 5.22 -8.25
CA ASP A 195 -8.88 4.93 -9.68
C ASP A 195 -7.45 4.54 -10.07
N HIS A 196 -7.30 3.40 -10.74
CA HIS A 196 -6.01 2.87 -11.17
C HIS A 196 -5.71 3.16 -12.65
N ASN A 197 -6.52 3.98 -13.31
CA ASN A 197 -6.32 4.42 -14.69
C ASN A 197 -5.29 5.56 -14.79
#